data_fda97259b66d3d2a59fda6c4b31d9eed
#
_entry.id   fda97259b66d3d2a59fda6c4b31d9eed
#
_cell.length_a   1.000
_cell.length_b   1.000
_cell.length_c   1.000
_cell.angle_alpha   90.00
_cell.angle_beta   90.00
_cell.angle_gamma   90.00
#
_symmetry.space_group_name_H-M   'P 1'
#
loop_
_entity.id
_entity.type
_entity.pdbx_description
1 polymer ?
#
loop_
_entity_poly.entity_id
_entity_poly.type
_entity_poly.pdbx_seq_one_letter_code
_entity_poly.pdbx_strand_id
1 'polypeptide(L)'
;MTRLRSMAAALAVTAALAGCSTSGTATPASAPSAPTTTDVTVTTERAETTTTAVPTSSESAEPYVLGSTRVTGSTARATYDVAIPQLSGGDLAVTEEFDESMRAALQDQIDRDYGNDFALSDGYSRGYAHVGRRVISAEQITGWIAVPPGAHGNSLLATVTIDVDTAQPISLGDAFTDLDAGLARLSDRAADILPTTRAGGGFERSGIEPTVANFGNWTASPEGMNIHFGDYQVGPYGIGLVTITVPWTELSDVLAPGMLEVLSS
;
A
#
# COMPACT_ATOMS: atom_id res chain seq x y z
N MET A 1 -8.78 -41.82 47.31
CA MET A 1 -9.10 -40.68 48.21
C MET A 1 -7.80 -39.92 48.43
N THR A 2 -7.56 -38.84 47.77
CA THR A 2 -6.57 -37.81 48.19
C THR A 2 -6.81 -36.58 47.30
N ARG A 3 -7.36 -35.52 47.90
CA ARG A 3 -7.66 -34.25 47.24
C ARG A 3 -6.41 -33.37 47.25
N LEU A 4 -5.91 -32.98 46.08
CA LEU A 4 -4.90 -31.90 45.95
C LEU A 4 -5.57 -30.57 45.73
N ARG A 5 -5.32 -29.60 46.60
CA ARG A 5 -5.78 -28.20 46.52
C ARG A 5 -4.77 -27.41 45.70
N SER A 6 -5.22 -26.76 44.62
CA SER A 6 -4.45 -25.78 43.87
C SER A 6 -4.48 -24.44 44.60
N MET A 7 -3.30 -23.90 44.91
CA MET A 7 -3.12 -22.53 45.32
C MET A 7 -2.88 -21.64 44.11
N ALA A 8 -3.75 -20.66 43.91
CA ALA A 8 -3.54 -19.58 42.95
C ALA A 8 -2.73 -18.47 43.64
N ALA A 9 -1.60 -18.09 43.04
CA ALA A 9 -0.82 -16.92 43.43
C ALA A 9 -1.15 -15.79 42.46
N ALA A 10 -1.74 -14.71 42.97
CA ALA A 10 -1.96 -13.47 42.23
C ALA A 10 -0.72 -12.57 42.42
N LEU A 11 -0.07 -12.22 41.31
CA LEU A 11 0.99 -11.21 41.27
C LEU A 11 0.36 -9.88 40.82
N ALA A 12 0.32 -8.90 41.73
CA ALA A 12 -0.03 -7.52 41.39
C ALA A 12 1.24 -6.76 40.98
N VAL A 13 1.27 -6.26 39.77
CA VAL A 13 2.32 -5.35 39.28
C VAL A 13 1.78 -3.94 39.31
N THR A 14 2.32 -3.11 40.21
CA THR A 14 2.08 -1.66 40.29
C THR A 14 3.08 -0.96 39.35
N ALA A 15 2.58 -0.33 38.30
CA ALA A 15 3.35 0.56 37.44
C ALA A 15 3.31 1.99 38.00
N ALA A 16 4.48 2.54 38.37
CA ALA A 16 4.66 3.94 38.77
C ALA A 16 4.88 4.79 37.52
N LEU A 17 3.99 5.75 37.25
CA LEU A 17 4.14 6.78 36.21
C LEU A 17 4.97 7.94 36.82
N ALA A 18 6.19 8.13 36.34
CA ALA A 18 6.98 9.32 36.56
C ALA A 18 6.75 10.30 35.39
N GLY A 19 5.97 11.34 35.64
CA GLY A 19 5.80 12.46 34.73
C GLY A 19 6.96 13.45 34.82
N CYS A 20 7.66 13.72 33.73
CA CYS A 20 8.55 14.87 33.58
C CYS A 20 7.82 15.95 32.77
N SER A 21 7.37 17.00 33.48
CA SER A 21 6.88 18.25 32.89
C SER A 21 8.06 19.17 32.64
N THR A 22 8.43 19.44 31.39
CA THR A 22 9.31 20.53 31.02
C THR A 22 8.49 21.71 30.53
N SER A 23 8.40 22.75 31.37
CA SER A 23 7.85 24.05 31.02
C SER A 23 8.89 24.85 30.23
N GLY A 24 8.71 24.93 28.91
CA GLY A 24 9.45 25.83 28.03
C GLY A 24 8.70 27.14 27.85
N THR A 25 9.24 28.24 28.35
CA THR A 25 8.72 29.60 28.12
C THR A 25 9.11 30.06 26.73
N ALA A 26 8.13 30.32 25.86
CA ALA A 26 8.34 30.91 24.54
C ALA A 26 8.51 32.44 24.68
N THR A 27 9.67 32.96 24.21
CA THR A 27 9.92 34.40 24.10
C THR A 27 9.37 34.87 22.73
N PRO A 28 8.56 35.94 22.64
CA PRO A 28 8.07 36.44 21.39
C PRO A 28 9.17 37.15 20.61
N ALA A 29 9.37 36.75 19.34
CA ALA A 29 10.26 37.43 18.39
C ALA A 29 9.63 38.75 17.91
N SER A 30 10.44 39.79 17.91
CA SER A 30 10.08 41.15 17.49
C SER A 30 9.71 41.22 16.00
N ALA A 31 8.66 41.95 15.68
CA ALA A 31 8.20 42.24 14.33
C ALA A 31 9.21 43.16 13.58
N PRO A 32 9.44 42.92 12.27
CA PRO A 32 10.21 43.88 11.45
C PRO A 32 9.39 45.09 11.08
N SER A 33 10.05 46.24 11.12
CA SER A 33 9.53 47.59 10.78
C SER A 33 9.12 47.71 9.32
N ALA A 34 8.05 48.42 9.06
CA ALA A 34 7.53 48.75 7.73
C ALA A 34 8.50 49.64 6.92
N PRO A 35 8.62 49.48 5.60
CA PRO A 35 9.35 50.40 4.74
C PRO A 35 8.52 51.63 4.39
N THR A 36 9.19 52.77 4.34
CA THR A 36 8.76 54.09 4.02
C THR A 36 8.23 54.19 2.58
N THR A 37 7.05 54.76 2.42
CA THR A 37 6.40 55.05 1.15
C THR A 37 7.17 56.18 0.43
N THR A 38 7.71 55.91 -0.77
CA THR A 38 8.18 56.95 -1.68
C THR A 38 7.14 57.13 -2.78
N ASP A 39 6.61 58.32 -2.83
CA ASP A 39 5.62 58.77 -3.82
C ASP A 39 6.29 58.89 -5.20
N VAL A 40 5.86 58.07 -6.17
CA VAL A 40 6.28 58.19 -7.57
C VAL A 40 5.07 58.47 -8.42
N THR A 41 5.04 59.69 -8.99
CA THR A 41 4.06 60.16 -9.97
C THR A 41 4.18 59.32 -11.24
N VAL A 42 3.15 58.54 -11.60
CA VAL A 42 3.11 57.78 -12.85
C VAL A 42 2.28 58.54 -13.88
N THR A 43 2.94 58.93 -14.96
CA THR A 43 2.34 59.43 -16.20
C THR A 43 1.61 58.31 -16.91
N THR A 44 0.31 58.49 -17.17
CA THR A 44 -0.54 57.54 -17.88
C THR A 44 -0.20 57.53 -19.37
N GLU A 45 0.48 56.50 -19.84
CA GLU A 45 0.61 56.22 -21.27
C GLU A 45 -0.31 55.00 -21.59
N ARG A 46 -1.22 55.25 -22.56
CA ARG A 46 -2.23 54.30 -23.03
C ARG A 46 -1.54 53.26 -23.88
N ALA A 47 -1.29 52.04 -23.32
CA ALA A 47 -0.78 50.91 -24.07
C ALA A 47 -1.95 50.10 -24.64
N GLU A 48 -1.86 49.81 -25.91
CA GLU A 48 -2.77 48.96 -26.68
C GLU A 48 -2.73 47.52 -26.16
N THR A 49 -3.92 46.94 -25.98
CA THR A 49 -4.09 45.56 -25.53
C THR A 49 -3.70 44.62 -26.65
N THR A 50 -2.48 44.17 -26.68
CA THR A 50 -2.09 42.99 -27.46
C THR A 50 -2.53 41.75 -26.69
N THR A 51 -3.61 41.13 -27.12
CA THR A 51 -4.04 39.80 -26.61
C THR A 51 -3.00 38.80 -27.04
N THR A 52 -2.06 38.49 -26.15
CA THR A 52 -1.17 37.34 -26.30
C THR A 52 -1.99 36.08 -26.04
N ALA A 53 -2.30 35.37 -27.11
CA ALA A 53 -2.85 34.02 -27.00
C ALA A 53 -1.83 33.15 -26.21
N VAL A 54 -2.24 32.68 -25.03
CA VAL A 54 -1.51 31.67 -24.30
C VAL A 54 -1.52 30.42 -25.19
N PRO A 55 -0.36 29.86 -25.58
CA PRO A 55 -0.36 28.60 -26.29
C PRO A 55 -0.89 27.54 -25.34
N THR A 56 -2.09 27.07 -25.59
CA THR A 56 -2.59 25.84 -25.02
C THR A 56 -1.84 24.71 -25.72
N SER A 57 -0.61 24.45 -25.31
CA SER A 57 0.05 23.18 -25.57
C SER A 57 -0.69 22.14 -24.75
N SER A 58 -1.67 21.49 -25.33
CA SER A 58 -2.03 20.13 -24.92
C SER A 58 -0.87 19.24 -25.35
N GLU A 59 0.21 19.29 -24.58
CA GLU A 59 1.25 18.29 -24.62
C GLU A 59 0.54 16.98 -24.25
N SER A 60 0.41 16.09 -25.22
CA SER A 60 -0.16 14.75 -24.99
C SER A 60 0.77 14.11 -23.99
N ALA A 61 0.32 13.93 -22.75
CA ALA A 61 1.12 13.33 -21.71
C ALA A 61 1.66 11.98 -22.22
N GLU A 62 2.94 11.73 -22.05
CA GLU A 62 3.52 10.43 -22.42
C GLU A 62 2.76 9.32 -21.67
N PRO A 63 2.55 8.15 -22.30
CA PRO A 63 1.86 7.07 -21.63
C PRO A 63 2.66 6.58 -20.41
N TYR A 64 1.97 6.13 -19.38
CA TYR A 64 2.61 5.43 -18.27
C TYR A 64 3.25 4.13 -18.75
N VAL A 65 4.48 3.88 -18.35
CA VAL A 65 5.22 2.65 -18.65
C VAL A 65 5.71 2.03 -17.35
N LEU A 66 5.27 0.80 -17.08
CA LEU A 66 5.73 0.04 -15.93
C LEU A 66 7.07 -0.65 -16.27
N GLY A 67 8.07 -0.35 -15.49
CA GLY A 67 9.40 -0.96 -15.49
C GLY A 67 9.75 -1.57 -14.14
N SER A 68 11.03 -1.66 -13.86
CA SER A 68 11.53 -2.05 -12.54
C SER A 68 12.86 -1.37 -12.24
N THR A 69 13.13 -1.14 -10.96
CA THR A 69 14.45 -0.72 -10.47
C THR A 69 15.00 -1.74 -9.48
N ARG A 70 16.33 -1.91 -9.47
CA ARG A 70 16.98 -2.84 -8.56
C ARG A 70 17.43 -2.12 -7.29
N VAL A 71 17.04 -2.66 -6.14
CA VAL A 71 17.40 -2.14 -4.82
C VAL A 71 18.25 -3.19 -4.11
N THR A 72 19.48 -2.81 -3.78
CA THR A 72 20.45 -3.70 -3.13
C THR A 72 21.02 -3.07 -1.88
N GLY A 73 21.29 -3.87 -0.87
CA GLY A 73 21.91 -3.36 0.36
C GLY A 73 21.94 -4.38 1.49
N SER A 74 22.29 -3.86 2.67
CA SER A 74 22.29 -4.66 3.90
C SER A 74 22.03 -3.79 5.12
N THR A 75 21.41 -4.38 6.12
CA THR A 75 21.25 -3.87 7.48
C THR A 75 22.01 -4.77 8.45
N ALA A 76 21.86 -4.54 9.76
CA ALA A 76 22.45 -5.43 10.76
C ALA A 76 21.90 -6.86 10.70
N ARG A 77 20.67 -7.05 10.16
CA ARG A 77 19.93 -8.33 10.17
C ARG A 77 19.46 -8.81 8.80
N ALA A 78 19.51 -7.94 7.80
CA ALA A 78 19.01 -8.25 6.45
C ALA A 78 20.07 -8.00 5.39
N THR A 79 20.10 -8.87 4.36
CA THR A 79 20.67 -8.55 3.05
C THR A 79 19.56 -8.54 2.03
N TYR A 80 19.61 -7.64 1.05
CA TYR A 80 18.57 -7.58 0.04
C TYR A 80 19.13 -7.24 -1.34
N ASP A 81 18.53 -7.89 -2.34
CA ASP A 81 18.81 -7.70 -3.76
C ASP A 81 17.52 -7.98 -4.53
N VAL A 82 16.66 -6.95 -4.68
CA VAL A 82 15.27 -7.06 -5.12
C VAL A 82 15.00 -6.08 -6.25
N ALA A 83 14.37 -6.55 -7.32
CA ALA A 83 13.79 -5.69 -8.35
C ALA A 83 12.35 -5.32 -7.95
N ILE A 84 12.10 -4.03 -7.75
CA ILE A 84 10.77 -3.49 -7.43
C ILE A 84 10.13 -2.84 -8.65
N PRO A 85 8.79 -2.90 -8.79
CA PRO A 85 8.08 -2.15 -9.82
C PRO A 85 8.40 -0.67 -9.76
N GLN A 86 8.50 -0.04 -10.91
CA GLN A 86 8.72 1.41 -11.06
C GLN A 86 7.96 1.92 -12.26
N LEU A 87 7.36 3.09 -12.13
CA LEU A 87 6.59 3.75 -13.17
C LEU A 87 7.42 4.84 -13.85
N SER A 88 7.14 5.11 -15.11
CA SER A 88 7.69 6.24 -15.85
C SER A 88 6.68 6.80 -16.84
N GLY A 89 6.88 8.05 -17.27
CA GLY A 89 5.91 8.74 -18.14
C GLY A 89 4.69 9.25 -17.37
N GLY A 90 3.69 9.70 -18.06
CA GLY A 90 2.45 10.22 -17.51
C GLY A 90 2.61 11.46 -16.64
N ASP A 91 1.74 11.61 -15.65
CA ASP A 91 1.82 12.66 -14.64
C ASP A 91 2.92 12.35 -13.63
N LEU A 92 3.77 13.35 -13.33
CA LEU A 92 4.92 13.19 -12.44
C LEU A 92 4.49 12.84 -11.01
N ALA A 93 3.41 13.44 -10.50
CA ALA A 93 2.94 13.20 -9.14
C ALA A 93 2.48 11.73 -8.96
N VAL A 94 1.81 11.18 -9.97
CA VAL A 94 1.39 9.75 -9.98
C VAL A 94 2.61 8.83 -10.01
N THR A 95 3.60 9.16 -10.84
CA THR A 95 4.82 8.36 -10.99
C THR A 95 5.64 8.36 -9.70
N GLU A 96 5.83 9.55 -9.09
CA GLU A 96 6.57 9.70 -7.83
C GLU A 96 5.88 8.96 -6.68
N GLU A 97 4.55 9.09 -6.55
CA GLU A 97 3.78 8.42 -5.50
C GLU A 97 3.83 6.89 -5.65
N PHE A 98 3.66 6.38 -6.88
CA PHE A 98 3.78 4.94 -7.14
C PHE A 98 5.17 4.41 -6.75
N ASP A 99 6.23 5.10 -7.18
CA ASP A 99 7.61 4.70 -6.93
C ASP A 99 7.97 4.77 -5.45
N GLU A 100 7.50 5.81 -4.73
CA GLU A 100 7.69 5.94 -3.29
C GLU A 100 6.95 4.84 -2.53
N SER A 101 5.69 4.57 -2.87
CA SER A 101 4.89 3.49 -2.29
C SER A 101 5.55 2.12 -2.46
N MET A 102 6.09 1.81 -3.64
CA MET A 102 6.80 0.55 -3.87
C MET A 102 8.11 0.45 -3.08
N ARG A 103 8.86 1.56 -2.93
CA ARG A 103 10.07 1.59 -2.08
C ARG A 103 9.71 1.43 -0.60
N ALA A 104 8.65 2.11 -0.13
CA ALA A 104 8.17 1.98 1.24
C ALA A 104 7.74 0.55 1.54
N ALA A 105 7.04 -0.12 0.62
CA ALA A 105 6.64 -1.52 0.76
C ALA A 105 7.86 -2.47 0.92
N LEU A 106 8.93 -2.25 0.15
CA LEU A 106 10.18 -3.01 0.35
C LEU A 106 10.84 -2.65 1.68
N GLN A 107 10.85 -1.37 2.07
CA GLN A 107 11.45 -0.94 3.34
C GLN A 107 10.72 -1.59 4.53
N ASP A 108 9.39 -1.67 4.50
CA ASP A 108 8.60 -2.37 5.53
C ASP A 108 8.98 -3.86 5.64
N GLN A 109 9.29 -4.51 4.51
CA GLN A 109 9.78 -5.88 4.52
C GLN A 109 11.20 -5.99 5.12
N ILE A 110 12.09 -5.02 4.85
CA ILE A 110 13.45 -4.98 5.39
C ILE A 110 13.44 -4.74 6.91
N ASP A 111 12.56 -3.86 7.40
CA ASP A 111 12.51 -3.44 8.80
C ASP A 111 11.72 -4.40 9.69
N ARG A 112 10.95 -5.31 9.09
CA ARG A 112 10.12 -6.26 9.84
C ARG A 112 11.00 -7.23 10.65
N ASP A 113 10.62 -7.45 11.90
CA ASP A 113 11.26 -8.47 12.73
C ASP A 113 10.70 -9.87 12.43
N TYR A 114 11.50 -10.69 11.76
CA TYR A 114 11.18 -12.10 11.47
C TYR A 114 11.76 -13.06 12.51
N GLY A 115 12.36 -12.55 13.60
CA GLY A 115 12.98 -13.37 14.64
C GLY A 115 14.37 -13.92 14.29
N ASN A 116 14.83 -13.81 13.04
CA ASN A 116 16.12 -14.28 12.53
C ASN A 116 16.74 -13.23 11.60
N ASP A 117 18.04 -13.37 11.34
CA ASP A 117 18.66 -12.71 10.21
C ASP A 117 18.12 -13.34 8.90
N PHE A 118 18.05 -12.56 7.84
CA PHE A 118 17.40 -13.00 6.61
C PHE A 118 18.00 -12.38 5.34
N ALA A 119 17.65 -12.97 4.21
CA ALA A 119 17.92 -12.41 2.90
C ALA A 119 16.62 -12.22 2.12
N LEU A 120 16.51 -11.08 1.43
CA LEU A 120 15.46 -10.80 0.45
C LEU A 120 16.03 -10.87 -0.96
N SER A 121 15.28 -11.48 -1.87
CA SER A 121 15.62 -11.61 -3.28
C SER A 121 14.38 -11.42 -4.14
N ASP A 122 14.53 -11.44 -5.45
CA ASP A 122 13.36 -11.49 -6.34
C ASP A 122 12.48 -12.70 -6.01
N GLY A 123 11.16 -12.52 -6.11
CA GLY A 123 10.20 -13.59 -5.95
C GLY A 123 10.29 -14.64 -7.06
N TYR A 124 9.74 -15.82 -6.80
CA TYR A 124 9.73 -16.93 -7.76
C TYR A 124 8.76 -16.73 -8.93
N SER A 125 7.88 -15.76 -8.84
CA SER A 125 6.92 -15.40 -9.89
C SER A 125 6.89 -13.88 -10.11
N ARG A 126 6.41 -13.48 -11.26
CA ARG A 126 6.13 -12.06 -11.50
C ARG A 126 4.85 -11.66 -10.81
N GLY A 127 4.87 -10.52 -10.14
CA GLY A 127 3.68 -9.87 -9.61
C GLY A 127 2.74 -9.41 -10.73
N TYR A 128 1.48 -9.21 -10.35
CA TYR A 128 0.47 -8.61 -11.22
C TYR A 128 0.76 -7.12 -11.44
N ALA A 129 0.37 -6.61 -12.59
CA ALA A 129 0.38 -5.16 -12.84
C ALA A 129 -0.70 -4.78 -13.83
N HIS A 130 -1.35 -3.65 -13.59
CA HIS A 130 -2.33 -3.02 -14.46
C HIS A 130 -2.05 -1.51 -14.53
N VAL A 131 -1.95 -1.01 -15.74
CA VAL A 131 -1.85 0.43 -16.03
C VAL A 131 -3.10 0.84 -16.77
N GLY A 132 -4.09 1.26 -16.00
CA GLY A 132 -5.38 1.73 -16.50
C GLY A 132 -5.37 3.23 -16.77
N ARG A 133 -6.51 3.76 -17.18
CA ARG A 133 -6.66 5.19 -17.47
C ARG A 133 -6.74 6.04 -16.19
N ARG A 134 -7.42 5.53 -15.15
CA ARG A 134 -7.66 6.21 -13.87
C ARG A 134 -7.09 5.48 -12.68
N VAL A 135 -6.59 4.26 -12.87
CA VAL A 135 -5.98 3.44 -11.82
C VAL A 135 -4.71 2.79 -12.32
N ILE A 136 -3.68 2.79 -11.48
CA ILE A 136 -2.47 2.00 -11.69
C ILE A 136 -2.31 1.11 -10.48
N SER A 137 -2.13 -0.20 -10.72
CA SER A 137 -2.07 -1.19 -9.66
C SER A 137 -0.95 -2.18 -9.93
N ALA A 138 -0.16 -2.49 -8.90
CA ALA A 138 0.91 -3.47 -9.03
C ALA A 138 1.09 -4.29 -7.75
N GLU A 139 1.52 -5.53 -7.95
CA GLU A 139 1.95 -6.46 -6.92
C GLU A 139 3.48 -6.62 -7.00
N GLN A 140 4.14 -6.52 -5.86
CA GLN A 140 5.53 -6.91 -5.66
C GLN A 140 5.58 -8.24 -4.92
N ILE A 141 6.32 -9.20 -5.45
CA ILE A 141 6.59 -10.48 -4.82
C ILE A 141 8.08 -10.55 -4.50
N THR A 142 8.41 -10.64 -3.21
CA THR A 142 9.78 -10.71 -2.71
C THR A 142 10.02 -12.09 -2.09
N GLY A 143 11.11 -12.75 -2.47
CA GLY A 143 11.55 -13.99 -1.82
C GLY A 143 12.25 -13.67 -0.49
N TRP A 144 11.86 -14.34 0.59
CA TRP A 144 12.47 -14.26 1.91
C TRP A 144 13.06 -15.60 2.33
N ILE A 145 14.24 -15.61 2.89
CA ILE A 145 14.86 -16.78 3.48
C ILE A 145 15.65 -16.43 4.74
N ALA A 146 15.52 -17.24 5.80
CA ALA A 146 16.29 -17.09 7.03
C ALA A 146 17.80 -17.30 6.80
N VAL A 147 18.63 -16.67 7.62
CA VAL A 147 20.09 -16.89 7.64
C VAL A 147 20.48 -17.32 9.06
N PRO A 148 21.01 -18.59 9.25
CA PRO A 148 21.23 -19.62 8.23
C PRO A 148 19.92 -20.14 7.62
N PRO A 149 19.95 -20.66 6.36
CA PRO A 149 18.75 -21.10 5.67
C PRO A 149 17.99 -22.21 6.41
N GLY A 150 16.66 -22.09 6.44
CA GLY A 150 15.73 -23.15 6.85
C GLY A 150 15.46 -24.15 5.71
N ALA A 151 14.36 -24.91 5.83
CA ALA A 151 13.96 -25.90 4.84
C ALA A 151 13.58 -25.27 3.48
N HIS A 152 13.00 -24.08 3.49
CA HIS A 152 12.61 -23.28 2.31
C HIS A 152 12.47 -21.81 2.69
N GLY A 153 12.41 -20.94 1.68
CA GLY A 153 12.01 -19.56 1.83
C GLY A 153 10.49 -19.38 1.78
N ASN A 154 10.04 -18.15 1.95
CA ASN A 154 8.66 -17.74 1.79
C ASN A 154 8.57 -16.58 0.80
N SER A 155 7.38 -16.35 0.27
CA SER A 155 7.07 -15.16 -0.53
C SER A 155 6.46 -14.09 0.35
N LEU A 156 6.93 -12.86 0.21
CA LEU A 156 6.33 -11.68 0.81
C LEU A 156 5.61 -10.91 -0.30
N LEU A 157 4.39 -10.54 -0.03
CA LEU A 157 3.56 -9.77 -0.96
C LEU A 157 3.47 -8.32 -0.49
N ALA A 158 3.46 -7.40 -1.45
CA ALA A 158 3.05 -6.03 -1.24
C ALA A 158 2.30 -5.56 -2.49
N THR A 159 1.29 -4.73 -2.33
CA THR A 159 0.50 -4.19 -3.44
C THR A 159 0.33 -2.69 -3.28
N VAL A 160 0.28 -2.01 -4.42
CA VAL A 160 -0.02 -0.58 -4.51
C VAL A 160 -1.10 -0.37 -5.55
N THR A 161 -2.09 0.42 -5.23
CA THR A 161 -3.14 0.88 -6.15
C THR A 161 -3.21 2.40 -6.03
N ILE A 162 -2.97 3.12 -7.14
CA ILE A 162 -2.94 4.60 -7.21
C ILE A 162 -4.11 5.08 -8.04
N ASP A 163 -4.84 6.06 -7.53
CA ASP A 163 -5.78 6.87 -8.31
C ASP A 163 -4.99 7.88 -9.16
N VAL A 164 -5.10 7.75 -10.47
CA VAL A 164 -4.39 8.62 -11.42
C VAL A 164 -4.92 10.06 -11.41
N ASP A 165 -6.20 10.25 -11.09
CA ASP A 165 -6.82 11.58 -11.08
C ASP A 165 -6.36 12.43 -9.89
N THR A 166 -5.99 11.79 -8.78
CA THR A 166 -5.61 12.45 -7.52
C THR A 166 -4.16 12.25 -7.13
N ALA A 167 -3.46 11.33 -7.79
CA ALA A 167 -2.12 10.85 -7.43
C ALA A 167 -2.04 10.35 -5.97
N GLN A 168 -3.09 9.67 -5.49
CA GLN A 168 -3.13 9.15 -4.12
C GLN A 168 -3.29 7.62 -4.11
N PRO A 169 -2.68 6.93 -3.14
CA PRO A 169 -2.95 5.51 -2.92
C PRO A 169 -4.41 5.29 -2.54
N ILE A 170 -5.00 4.21 -3.07
CA ILE A 170 -6.33 3.76 -2.70
C ILE A 170 -6.18 2.58 -1.73
N SER A 171 -6.57 2.79 -0.47
CA SER A 171 -6.67 1.71 0.52
C SER A 171 -8.02 0.98 0.44
N LEU A 172 -8.16 -0.15 1.15
CA LEU A 172 -9.47 -0.80 1.29
C LEU A 172 -10.51 0.13 1.97
N GLY A 173 -10.05 0.99 2.89
CA GLY A 173 -10.92 1.98 3.53
C GLY A 173 -11.46 3.03 2.55
N ASP A 174 -10.69 3.39 1.54
CA ASP A 174 -11.11 4.34 0.50
C ASP A 174 -11.99 3.65 -0.57
N ALA A 175 -11.73 2.37 -0.84
CA ALA A 175 -12.47 1.60 -1.84
C ALA A 175 -13.92 1.30 -1.43
N PHE A 176 -14.20 1.14 -0.13
CA PHE A 176 -15.52 0.76 0.38
C PHE A 176 -16.20 1.90 1.13
N THR A 177 -17.52 2.00 1.00
CA THR A 177 -18.35 2.94 1.79
C THR A 177 -18.30 2.62 3.29
N ASP A 178 -18.26 1.33 3.62
CA ASP A 178 -18.10 0.78 4.96
C ASP A 178 -17.09 -0.35 4.85
N LEU A 179 -15.96 -0.22 5.55
CA LEU A 179 -14.84 -1.17 5.46
C LEU A 179 -15.24 -2.56 5.96
N ASP A 180 -16.01 -2.65 7.05
CA ASP A 180 -16.42 -3.94 7.62
C ASP A 180 -17.36 -4.68 6.67
N ALA A 181 -18.30 -3.96 6.03
CA ALA A 181 -19.19 -4.52 5.01
C ALA A 181 -18.41 -4.97 3.76
N GLY A 182 -17.43 -4.18 3.32
CA GLY A 182 -16.52 -4.54 2.22
C GLY A 182 -15.72 -5.80 2.51
N LEU A 183 -15.09 -5.87 3.69
CA LEU A 183 -14.32 -7.04 4.11
C LEU A 183 -15.19 -8.28 4.25
N ALA A 184 -16.40 -8.16 4.78
CA ALA A 184 -17.37 -9.27 4.86
C ALA A 184 -17.72 -9.79 3.46
N ARG A 185 -17.98 -8.86 2.51
CA ARG A 185 -18.26 -9.23 1.12
C ARG A 185 -17.08 -9.94 0.47
N LEU A 186 -15.85 -9.44 0.66
CA LEU A 186 -14.64 -10.10 0.14
C LEU A 186 -14.46 -11.50 0.72
N SER A 187 -14.72 -11.68 2.02
CA SER A 187 -14.68 -12.99 2.70
C SER A 187 -15.67 -13.97 2.11
N ASP A 188 -16.93 -13.56 1.90
CA ASP A 188 -17.98 -14.39 1.30
C ASP A 188 -17.60 -14.81 -0.13
N ARG A 189 -17.14 -13.85 -0.95
CA ARG A 189 -16.72 -14.16 -2.34
C ARG A 189 -15.48 -15.03 -2.39
N ALA A 190 -14.51 -14.81 -1.51
CA ALA A 190 -13.35 -15.69 -1.40
C ALA A 190 -13.75 -17.14 -1.06
N ALA A 191 -14.73 -17.32 -0.15
CA ALA A 191 -15.23 -18.65 0.20
C ALA A 191 -15.89 -19.38 -0.98
N ASP A 192 -16.53 -18.65 -1.90
CA ASP A 192 -17.14 -19.21 -3.11
C ASP A 192 -16.11 -19.52 -4.21
N ILE A 193 -15.07 -18.69 -4.35
CA ILE A 193 -14.11 -18.77 -5.46
C ILE A 193 -12.95 -19.72 -5.15
N LEU A 194 -12.40 -19.70 -3.92
CA LEU A 194 -11.23 -20.51 -3.55
C LEU A 194 -11.36 -22.00 -3.86
N PRO A 195 -12.53 -22.66 -3.69
CA PRO A 195 -12.70 -24.07 -4.05
C PRO A 195 -12.39 -24.40 -5.51
N THR A 196 -12.46 -23.41 -6.41
CA THR A 196 -12.16 -23.58 -7.85
C THR A 196 -10.69 -23.37 -8.19
N THR A 197 -9.88 -22.92 -7.23
CA THR A 197 -8.45 -22.66 -7.36
C THR A 197 -7.61 -23.86 -6.88
N ARG A 198 -6.28 -23.66 -6.87
CA ARG A 198 -5.34 -24.65 -6.25
C ARG A 198 -5.56 -24.86 -4.76
N ALA A 199 -6.20 -23.95 -4.05
CA ALA A 199 -6.54 -24.09 -2.64
C ALA A 199 -7.57 -25.21 -2.43
N GLY A 200 -8.47 -25.42 -3.41
CA GLY A 200 -9.48 -26.47 -3.35
C GLY A 200 -10.52 -26.25 -2.26
N GLY A 201 -11.46 -27.18 -2.13
CA GLY A 201 -12.54 -27.09 -1.13
C GLY A 201 -12.11 -27.24 0.33
N GLY A 202 -10.86 -27.61 0.58
CA GLY A 202 -10.27 -27.75 1.92
C GLY A 202 -9.39 -26.57 2.34
N PHE A 203 -9.57 -25.39 1.73
CA PHE A 203 -8.78 -24.20 2.04
C PHE A 203 -8.91 -23.74 3.50
N GLU A 204 -7.88 -23.04 4.00
CA GLU A 204 -7.85 -22.52 5.37
C GLU A 204 -8.77 -21.30 5.54
N ARG A 205 -9.87 -21.47 6.29
CA ARG A 205 -10.87 -20.43 6.48
C ARG A 205 -10.37 -19.23 7.27
N SER A 206 -9.40 -19.40 8.16
CA SER A 206 -8.77 -18.31 8.89
C SER A 206 -8.09 -17.29 7.96
N GLY A 207 -7.61 -17.74 6.80
CA GLY A 207 -6.98 -16.88 5.79
C GLY A 207 -7.94 -15.97 5.04
N ILE A 208 -9.25 -16.13 5.22
CA ILE A 208 -10.29 -15.28 4.62
C ILE A 208 -11.24 -14.66 5.66
N GLU A 209 -10.91 -14.69 6.96
CA GLU A 209 -11.65 -13.90 7.94
C GLU A 209 -11.67 -12.43 7.51
N PRO A 210 -12.78 -11.69 7.71
CA PRO A 210 -12.99 -10.34 7.19
C PRO A 210 -12.11 -9.31 7.92
N THR A 211 -10.82 -9.33 7.65
CA THR A 211 -9.82 -8.43 8.26
C THR A 211 -8.96 -7.77 7.18
N VAL A 212 -8.47 -6.57 7.45
CA VAL A 212 -7.51 -5.90 6.57
C VAL A 212 -6.24 -6.76 6.39
N ALA A 213 -5.82 -7.49 7.41
CA ALA A 213 -4.64 -8.35 7.32
C ALA A 213 -4.78 -9.46 6.26
N ASN A 214 -6.00 -10.00 6.08
CA ASN A 214 -6.27 -11.05 5.09
C ASN A 214 -6.50 -10.52 3.68
N PHE A 215 -7.02 -9.29 3.52
CA PHE A 215 -7.41 -8.72 2.22
C PHE A 215 -6.57 -7.51 1.80
N GLY A 216 -5.56 -7.12 2.60
CA GLY A 216 -4.74 -5.93 2.33
C GLY A 216 -3.87 -6.05 1.06
N ASN A 217 -3.52 -7.26 0.63
CA ASN A 217 -2.83 -7.47 -0.63
C ASN A 217 -3.84 -7.62 -1.77
N TRP A 218 -4.17 -6.51 -2.41
CA TRP A 218 -5.11 -6.48 -3.52
C TRP A 218 -4.65 -5.54 -4.64
N THR A 219 -5.13 -5.81 -5.86
CA THR A 219 -4.91 -4.96 -7.02
C THR A 219 -6.20 -4.80 -7.81
N ALA A 220 -6.32 -3.69 -8.53
CA ALA A 220 -7.42 -3.47 -9.46
C ALA A 220 -7.12 -4.11 -10.83
N SER A 221 -8.18 -4.56 -11.50
CA SER A 221 -8.18 -4.97 -12.90
C SER A 221 -9.49 -4.56 -13.56
N PRO A 222 -9.60 -4.52 -14.90
CA PRO A 222 -10.86 -4.23 -15.56
C PRO A 222 -12.00 -5.18 -15.16
N GLU A 223 -11.68 -6.42 -14.83
CA GLU A 223 -12.64 -7.49 -14.51
C GLU A 223 -13.11 -7.43 -13.05
N GLY A 224 -12.26 -6.98 -12.13
CA GLY A 224 -12.56 -7.04 -10.69
C GLY A 224 -11.38 -6.69 -9.80
N MET A 225 -11.60 -6.86 -8.51
CA MET A 225 -10.58 -6.76 -7.46
C MET A 225 -9.84 -8.10 -7.36
N ASN A 226 -8.54 -8.10 -7.67
CA ASN A 226 -7.69 -9.27 -7.44
C ASN A 226 -7.24 -9.27 -5.99
N ILE A 227 -7.44 -10.37 -5.29
CA ILE A 227 -6.96 -10.59 -3.93
C ILE A 227 -5.81 -11.59 -4.01
N HIS A 228 -4.66 -11.22 -3.47
CA HIS A 228 -3.43 -11.99 -3.49
C HIS A 228 -3.18 -12.61 -2.11
N PHE A 229 -3.33 -13.92 -2.01
CA PHE A 229 -3.09 -14.69 -0.78
C PHE A 229 -1.65 -15.18 -0.72
N GLY A 230 -0.98 -14.90 0.39
CA GLY A 230 0.39 -15.29 0.65
C GLY A 230 0.56 -16.80 0.94
N ASP A 231 1.82 -17.22 1.05
CA ASP A 231 2.16 -18.58 1.45
C ASP A 231 1.48 -18.92 2.79
N TYR A 232 0.92 -20.13 2.90
CA TYR A 232 0.18 -20.64 4.06
C TYR A 232 -1.14 -19.94 4.40
N GLN A 233 -1.52 -18.87 3.73
CA GLN A 233 -2.71 -18.10 4.11
C GLN A 233 -4.01 -18.88 3.88
N VAL A 234 -4.15 -19.52 2.72
CA VAL A 234 -5.37 -20.27 2.35
C VAL A 234 -5.12 -21.74 2.09
N GLY A 235 -3.97 -22.26 2.49
CA GLY A 235 -3.64 -23.69 2.38
C GLY A 235 -2.17 -23.97 2.66
N PRO A 236 -1.71 -25.23 2.49
CA PRO A 236 -0.33 -25.59 2.76
C PRO A 236 0.64 -24.94 1.77
N TYR A 237 1.91 -24.76 2.16
CA TYR A 237 2.97 -24.15 1.34
C TYR A 237 3.03 -24.68 -0.11
N GLY A 238 2.78 -25.96 -0.30
CA GLY A 238 2.86 -26.60 -1.62
C GLY A 238 1.87 -26.08 -2.67
N ILE A 239 0.81 -25.35 -2.27
CA ILE A 239 -0.08 -24.70 -3.24
C ILE A 239 0.51 -23.36 -3.76
N GLY A 240 1.49 -22.80 -3.05
CA GLY A 240 2.07 -21.48 -3.35
C GLY A 240 1.09 -20.32 -3.22
N LEU A 241 1.44 -19.21 -3.80
CA LEU A 241 0.60 -18.00 -3.82
C LEU A 241 -0.71 -18.26 -4.58
N VAL A 242 -1.83 -17.80 -4.05
CA VAL A 242 -3.15 -17.94 -4.68
C VAL A 242 -3.73 -16.56 -4.94
N THR A 243 -4.20 -16.31 -6.14
CA THR A 243 -4.93 -15.07 -6.48
C THR A 243 -6.35 -15.43 -6.91
N ILE A 244 -7.33 -14.68 -6.41
CA ILE A 244 -8.70 -14.72 -6.89
C ILE A 244 -9.09 -13.35 -7.43
N THR A 245 -10.03 -13.32 -8.39
CA THR A 245 -10.64 -12.07 -8.86
C THR A 245 -12.09 -12.03 -8.41
N VAL A 246 -12.45 -11.02 -7.63
CA VAL A 246 -13.84 -10.74 -7.26
C VAL A 246 -14.40 -9.73 -8.26
N PRO A 247 -15.38 -10.10 -9.09
CA PRO A 247 -15.92 -9.21 -10.12
C PRO A 247 -16.50 -7.92 -9.54
N TRP A 248 -16.29 -6.79 -10.23
CA TRP A 248 -16.85 -5.49 -9.78
C TRP A 248 -18.36 -5.51 -9.62
N THR A 249 -19.08 -6.32 -10.40
CA THR A 249 -20.54 -6.49 -10.28
C THR A 249 -20.97 -7.05 -8.93
N GLU A 250 -20.09 -7.78 -8.25
CA GLU A 250 -20.34 -8.38 -6.94
C GLU A 250 -19.91 -7.47 -5.76
N LEU A 251 -19.22 -6.36 -6.07
CA LEU A 251 -18.77 -5.37 -5.10
C LEU A 251 -19.49 -4.04 -5.22
N SER A 252 -20.24 -3.80 -6.31
CA SER A 252 -20.76 -2.49 -6.70
C SER A 252 -21.64 -1.81 -5.66
N ASP A 253 -22.33 -2.56 -4.82
CA ASP A 253 -23.22 -2.08 -3.77
C ASP A 253 -22.50 -1.73 -2.45
N VAL A 254 -21.25 -2.14 -2.29
CA VAL A 254 -20.41 -1.85 -1.12
C VAL A 254 -19.28 -0.87 -1.43
N LEU A 255 -18.96 -0.64 -2.72
CA LEU A 255 -17.93 0.33 -3.12
C LEU A 255 -18.33 1.77 -2.73
N ALA A 256 -17.34 2.58 -2.43
CA ALA A 256 -17.52 4.01 -2.22
C ALA A 256 -17.96 4.70 -3.54
N PRO A 257 -18.73 5.79 -3.45
CA PRO A 257 -19.20 6.51 -4.63
C PRO A 257 -18.08 6.90 -5.59
N GLY A 258 -18.19 6.52 -6.86
CA GLY A 258 -17.20 6.81 -7.92
C GLY A 258 -16.05 5.81 -8.01
N MET A 259 -15.83 4.94 -7.00
CA MET A 259 -14.72 3.99 -7.02
C MET A 259 -14.86 2.93 -8.12
N LEU A 260 -16.07 2.55 -8.51
CA LEU A 260 -16.25 1.60 -9.60
C LEU A 260 -15.62 2.11 -10.90
N GLU A 261 -15.88 3.37 -11.27
CA GLU A 261 -15.34 3.98 -12.49
C GLU A 261 -13.83 4.19 -12.46
N VAL A 262 -13.26 4.37 -11.27
CA VAL A 262 -11.80 4.46 -11.08
C VAL A 262 -11.19 3.09 -11.22
N LEU A 263 -11.62 2.14 -10.39
CA LEU A 263 -10.97 0.84 -10.22
C LEU A 263 -11.12 -0.10 -11.42
N SER A 264 -12.16 0.07 -12.26
CA SER A 264 -12.40 -0.73 -13.46
C SER A 264 -11.86 -0.11 -14.76
N SER A 265 -11.08 0.97 -14.68
CA SER A 265 -10.64 1.75 -15.85
C SER A 265 -9.47 1.15 -16.62
#